data_f5ce6d9fcaa8592b0482762429f26449
#
_entry.id   f5ce6d9fcaa8592b0482762429f26449
#
_cell.length_a   1.000
_cell.length_b   1.000
_cell.length_c   1.000
_cell.angle_alpha   90.00
_cell.angle_beta   90.00
_cell.angle_gamma   90.00
#
_symmetry.space_group_name_H-M   'P 1'
#
loop_
_entity.id
_entity.type
_entity.pdbx_description
1 polymer ?
#
loop_
_entity_poly.entity_id
_entity_poly.type
_entity_poly.pdbx_seq_one_letter_code
_entity_poly.pdbx_strand_id
1 'polypeptide(L)'
;VNAGDMLHLVGKTGDWYETRYRGTAAYVSAKEAYTAVAYLDKASDEVERVIAEGLELLGVPYVYGAVRLHDGTGNFLKNFTTSAFDCSSLMQYIFYQGAGILLDVTTRTQVRQGVPVTWENIARGDLLFYTNAQRYDKTGVERIGHVALYLGVNYILHTASDYAVIEQMSATRKAYFVTARKFF
;
A
#
# COMPACT_ATOMS: atom_id res chain seq x y z
N VAL A 1 -8.38 14.15 1.73
CA VAL A 1 -8.63 12.97 2.58
C VAL A 1 -10.10 12.87 2.90
N ASN A 2 -10.58 11.67 3.04
CA ASN A 2 -11.97 11.38 3.41
C ASN A 2 -12.06 10.98 4.89
N ALA A 3 -13.27 11.02 5.44
CA ALA A 3 -13.50 10.47 6.78
C ALA A 3 -13.18 8.96 6.77
N GLY A 4 -12.33 8.54 7.73
CA GLY A 4 -11.85 7.16 7.82
C GLY A 4 -10.48 6.91 7.19
N ASP A 5 -9.95 7.84 6.39
CA ASP A 5 -8.56 7.74 5.93
C ASP A 5 -7.61 7.86 7.13
N MET A 6 -6.56 7.04 7.15
CA MET A 6 -5.44 7.21 8.09
C MET A 6 -4.35 8.05 7.48
N LEU A 7 -3.73 8.86 8.31
CA LEU A 7 -2.55 9.65 7.97
C LEU A 7 -1.40 9.32 8.92
N HIS A 8 -0.18 9.41 8.43
CA HIS A 8 1.01 9.25 9.26
C HIS A 8 1.17 10.44 10.21
N LEU A 9 1.21 10.19 11.50
CA LEU A 9 1.49 11.21 12.51
C LEU A 9 2.99 11.48 12.59
N VAL A 10 3.42 12.63 12.10
CA VAL A 10 4.83 13.08 12.15
C VAL A 10 5.10 13.87 13.44
N GLY A 11 4.16 14.76 13.82
CA GLY A 11 4.31 15.59 15.00
C GLY A 11 3.02 16.28 15.41
N LYS A 12 3.07 17.07 16.49
CA LYS A 12 1.96 17.89 16.99
C LYS A 12 2.47 19.27 17.37
N THR A 13 1.80 20.32 16.88
CA THR A 13 2.05 21.70 17.28
C THR A 13 0.72 22.38 17.60
N GLY A 14 0.50 22.71 18.88
CA GLY A 14 -0.77 23.27 19.34
C GLY A 14 -1.97 22.35 19.02
N ASP A 15 -2.95 22.91 18.31
CA ASP A 15 -4.17 22.20 17.89
C ASP A 15 -4.04 21.48 16.53
N TRP A 16 -2.81 21.25 16.05
CA TRP A 16 -2.54 20.65 14.75
C TRP A 16 -1.63 19.42 14.85
N TYR A 17 -2.02 18.33 14.17
CA TYR A 17 -1.14 17.23 13.84
C TYR A 17 -0.48 17.46 12.49
N GLU A 18 0.84 17.27 12.44
CA GLU A 18 1.63 17.28 11.21
C GLU A 18 1.63 15.88 10.59
N THR A 19 1.46 15.83 9.29
CA THR A 19 1.53 14.62 8.46
C THR A 19 2.29 14.90 7.18
N ARG A 20 2.52 13.86 6.39
CA ARG A 20 3.00 13.95 5.01
C ARG A 20 1.87 13.59 4.06
N TYR A 21 1.69 14.40 3.04
CA TYR A 21 0.66 14.19 2.02
C TYR A 21 1.17 14.66 0.66
N ARG A 22 1.20 13.75 -0.32
CA ARG A 22 1.83 14.00 -1.64
C ARG A 22 3.27 14.49 -1.54
N GLY A 23 4.04 13.88 -0.64
CA GLY A 23 5.45 14.22 -0.42
C GLY A 23 5.72 15.56 0.28
N THR A 24 4.68 16.29 0.72
CA THR A 24 4.82 17.59 1.40
C THR A 24 4.26 17.55 2.81
N ALA A 25 4.72 18.47 3.68
CA ALA A 25 4.13 18.65 4.99
C ALA A 25 2.67 19.13 4.86
N ALA A 26 1.79 18.52 5.63
CA ALA A 26 0.38 18.89 5.71
C ALA A 26 -0.07 18.84 7.16
N TYR A 27 -1.20 19.47 7.46
CA TYR A 27 -1.69 19.60 8.82
C TYR A 27 -3.17 19.26 8.91
N VAL A 28 -3.55 18.52 9.94
CA VAL A 28 -4.94 18.21 10.27
C VAL A 28 -5.25 18.63 11.71
N SER A 29 -6.50 18.94 11.98
CA SER A 29 -6.92 19.33 13.34
C SER A 29 -6.61 18.22 14.35
N ALA A 30 -6.03 18.57 15.51
CA ALA A 30 -5.81 17.65 16.61
C ALA A 30 -7.02 17.56 17.57
N LYS A 31 -8.15 18.17 17.23
CA LYS A 31 -9.39 18.10 18.05
C LYS A 31 -10.00 16.71 17.89
N GLU A 32 -10.35 16.08 19.02
CA GLU A 32 -10.96 14.73 19.07
C GLU A 32 -12.25 14.57 18.24
N ALA A 33 -12.95 15.68 17.98
CA ALA A 33 -14.13 15.68 17.12
C ALA A 33 -13.81 15.34 15.64
N TYR A 34 -12.54 15.50 15.23
CA TYR A 34 -12.12 15.32 13.82
C TYR A 34 -11.07 14.25 13.63
N THR A 35 -10.23 13.98 14.62
CA THR A 35 -9.13 13.04 14.54
C THR A 35 -8.98 12.21 15.79
N ALA A 36 -8.59 10.95 15.62
CA ALA A 36 -8.14 10.08 16.69
C ALA A 36 -6.75 9.54 16.35
N VAL A 37 -5.91 9.33 17.36
CA VAL A 37 -4.58 8.75 17.18
C VAL A 37 -4.65 7.26 17.51
N ALA A 38 -4.08 6.45 16.61
CA ALA A 38 -3.89 5.03 16.81
C ALA A 38 -2.41 4.67 16.61
N TYR A 39 -1.95 3.65 17.31
CA TYR A 39 -0.60 3.13 17.19
C TYR A 39 -0.65 1.70 16.66
N LEU A 40 0.22 1.42 15.69
CA LEU A 40 0.42 0.08 15.14
C LEU A 40 1.81 -0.42 15.58
N ASP A 41 1.87 -1.67 16.02
CA ASP A 41 3.15 -2.30 16.40
C ASP A 41 4.06 -2.37 15.18
N LYS A 42 5.34 -2.05 15.39
CA LYS A 42 6.37 -2.14 14.36
C LYS A 42 6.78 -3.59 14.11
N ALA A 43 7.23 -3.87 12.90
CA ALA A 43 7.88 -5.11 12.50
C ALA A 43 9.41 -4.91 12.42
N SER A 44 10.08 -5.61 11.51
CA SER A 44 11.52 -5.44 11.28
C SER A 44 11.82 -4.06 10.67
N ASP A 45 13.05 -3.59 10.83
CA ASP A 45 13.49 -2.31 10.24
C ASP A 45 13.33 -2.28 8.71
N GLU A 46 13.46 -3.43 8.05
CA GLU A 46 13.25 -3.52 6.60
C GLU A 46 11.79 -3.28 6.22
N VAL A 47 10.86 -3.90 6.93
CA VAL A 47 9.41 -3.67 6.76
C VAL A 47 9.07 -2.20 7.01
N GLU A 48 9.60 -1.61 8.09
CA GLU A 48 9.30 -0.21 8.42
C GLU A 48 9.86 0.77 7.38
N ARG A 49 11.02 0.48 6.76
CA ARG A 49 11.52 1.30 5.64
C ARG A 49 10.59 1.24 4.43
N VAL A 50 10.11 0.05 4.06
CA VAL A 50 9.14 -0.09 2.95
C VAL A 50 7.85 0.69 3.25
N ILE A 51 7.34 0.58 4.48
CA ILE A 51 6.15 1.32 4.89
C ILE A 51 6.40 2.83 4.84
N ALA A 52 7.56 3.30 5.32
CA ALA A 52 7.92 4.72 5.32
C ALA A 52 7.89 5.32 3.90
N GLU A 53 8.41 4.59 2.90
CA GLU A 53 8.30 5.01 1.49
C GLU A 53 6.84 5.17 1.04
N GLY A 54 5.97 4.25 1.46
CA GLY A 54 4.53 4.35 1.15
C GLY A 54 3.82 5.50 1.84
N LEU A 55 4.22 5.83 3.08
CA LEU A 55 3.66 6.95 3.85
C LEU A 55 3.94 8.31 3.20
N GLU A 56 5.08 8.48 2.54
CA GLU A 56 5.41 9.69 1.78
C GLU A 56 4.51 9.88 0.53
N LEU A 57 3.90 8.80 0.04
CA LEU A 57 3.08 8.79 -1.18
C LEU A 57 1.58 8.90 -0.91
N LEU A 58 1.15 9.02 0.34
CA LEU A 58 -0.28 9.21 0.66
C LEU A 58 -0.86 10.40 -0.11
N GLY A 59 -2.02 10.20 -0.73
CA GLY A 59 -2.70 11.21 -1.54
C GLY A 59 -2.21 11.30 -2.99
N VAL A 60 -1.16 10.59 -3.40
CA VAL A 60 -0.73 10.55 -4.80
C VAL A 60 -1.82 9.88 -5.66
N PRO A 61 -2.20 10.49 -6.81
CA PRO A 61 -3.30 10.01 -7.63
C PRO A 61 -3.14 8.57 -8.13
N TYR A 62 -4.24 7.84 -8.22
CA TYR A 62 -4.32 6.57 -8.91
C TYR A 62 -4.46 6.80 -10.43
N VAL A 63 -3.60 6.14 -11.21
CA VAL A 63 -3.72 6.07 -12.67
C VAL A 63 -3.50 4.63 -13.10
N TYR A 64 -4.53 4.00 -13.67
CA TYR A 64 -4.40 2.63 -14.18
C TYR A 64 -3.32 2.56 -15.28
N GLY A 65 -2.39 1.61 -15.13
CA GLY A 65 -1.27 1.48 -16.07
C GLY A 65 -0.17 2.53 -15.90
N ALA A 66 -0.09 3.20 -14.75
CA ALA A 66 0.99 4.13 -14.44
C ALA A 66 2.36 3.51 -14.73
N VAL A 67 3.30 4.32 -15.18
CA VAL A 67 4.65 3.85 -15.57
C VAL A 67 5.34 3.21 -14.37
N ARG A 68 5.94 2.05 -14.62
CA ARG A 68 6.68 1.28 -13.62
C ARG A 68 8.05 1.89 -13.36
N LEU A 69 8.58 1.73 -12.14
CA LEU A 69 9.95 2.10 -11.82
C LEU A 69 10.95 1.29 -12.68
N HIS A 70 10.69 0.00 -12.86
CA HIS A 70 11.50 -0.91 -13.64
C HIS A 70 10.65 -1.99 -14.31
N ASP A 71 11.25 -2.72 -15.24
CA ASP A 71 10.60 -3.75 -16.06
C ASP A 71 10.43 -5.12 -15.36
N GLY A 72 10.73 -5.22 -14.07
CA GLY A 72 10.74 -6.46 -13.29
C GLY A 72 12.10 -7.19 -13.28
N THR A 73 13.02 -6.82 -14.17
CA THR A 73 14.38 -7.41 -14.26
C THR A 73 15.48 -6.47 -13.74
N GLY A 74 15.10 -5.28 -13.27
CA GLY A 74 16.01 -4.27 -12.75
C GLY A 74 16.42 -3.20 -13.77
N ASN A 75 15.88 -3.23 -14.99
CA ASN A 75 16.05 -2.14 -15.95
C ASN A 75 15.10 -1.00 -15.63
N PHE A 76 15.63 0.15 -15.22
CA PHE A 76 14.83 1.31 -14.84
C PHE A 76 14.24 2.01 -16.07
N LEU A 77 12.96 2.42 -15.96
CA LEU A 77 12.25 3.08 -17.04
C LEU A 77 12.45 4.61 -16.96
N LYS A 78 12.92 5.20 -18.07
CA LYS A 78 13.32 6.61 -18.14
C LYS A 78 12.18 7.61 -17.88
N ASN A 79 10.94 7.22 -18.14
CA ASN A 79 9.74 8.06 -17.99
C ASN A 79 8.97 7.78 -16.71
N PHE A 80 9.56 7.05 -15.76
CA PHE A 80 8.98 6.86 -14.43
C PHE A 80 8.91 8.19 -13.67
N THR A 81 7.80 8.39 -12.99
CA THR A 81 7.62 9.50 -12.04
C THR A 81 6.82 9.02 -10.83
N THR A 82 6.94 9.73 -9.70
CA THR A 82 6.15 9.48 -8.49
C THR A 82 4.84 10.26 -8.44
N SER A 83 4.43 10.87 -9.55
CA SER A 83 3.22 11.71 -9.61
C SER A 83 1.91 10.91 -9.69
N ALA A 84 1.97 9.63 -10.03
CA ALA A 84 0.81 8.73 -10.08
C ALA A 84 1.26 7.27 -9.98
N PHE A 85 0.39 6.43 -9.42
CA PHE A 85 0.58 4.99 -9.31
C PHE A 85 -0.72 4.23 -9.60
N ASP A 86 -0.61 2.98 -10.06
CA ASP A 86 -1.62 1.96 -9.81
C ASP A 86 -1.19 1.03 -8.65
N CYS A 87 -2.03 0.08 -8.27
CA CYS A 87 -1.78 -0.74 -7.08
C CYS A 87 -0.45 -1.50 -7.14
N SER A 88 -0.10 -2.10 -8.28
CA SER A 88 1.13 -2.88 -8.43
C SER A 88 2.38 -2.01 -8.61
N SER A 89 2.27 -0.85 -9.26
CA SER A 89 3.41 0.05 -9.41
C SER A 89 3.78 0.75 -8.10
N LEU A 90 2.80 1.04 -7.24
CA LEU A 90 3.06 1.54 -5.89
C LEU A 90 3.85 0.51 -5.08
N MET A 91 3.42 -0.76 -5.06
CA MET A 91 4.14 -1.81 -4.35
C MET A 91 5.55 -2.01 -4.90
N GLN A 92 5.70 -2.02 -6.23
CA GLN A 92 7.01 -2.13 -6.87
C GLN A 92 7.97 -1.03 -6.42
N TYR A 93 7.49 0.21 -6.39
CA TYR A 93 8.28 1.37 -5.98
C TYR A 93 8.72 1.28 -4.52
N ILE A 94 7.78 1.12 -3.58
CA ILE A 94 8.08 1.15 -2.14
C ILE A 94 8.96 -0.03 -1.69
N PHE A 95 8.78 -1.22 -2.28
CA PHE A 95 9.61 -2.39 -1.98
C PHE A 95 11.04 -2.22 -2.47
N TYR A 96 11.21 -1.61 -3.65
CA TYR A 96 12.54 -1.31 -4.15
C TYR A 96 13.25 -0.24 -3.32
N GLN A 97 12.58 0.89 -3.05
CA GLN A 97 13.18 1.99 -2.29
C GLN A 97 13.49 1.60 -0.85
N GLY A 98 12.58 0.92 -0.16
CA GLY A 98 12.74 0.57 1.25
C GLY A 98 13.64 -0.63 1.52
N ALA A 99 13.72 -1.60 0.59
CA ALA A 99 14.40 -2.89 0.83
C ALA A 99 15.20 -3.43 -0.37
N GLY A 100 15.24 -2.74 -1.52
CA GLY A 100 15.93 -3.23 -2.72
C GLY A 100 15.27 -4.45 -3.37
N ILE A 101 14.01 -4.75 -3.01
CA ILE A 101 13.29 -5.91 -3.54
C ILE A 101 12.68 -5.55 -4.90
N LEU A 102 13.04 -6.31 -5.93
CA LEU A 102 12.50 -6.18 -7.28
C LEU A 102 11.18 -6.95 -7.40
N LEU A 103 10.06 -6.26 -7.15
CA LEU A 103 8.75 -6.82 -7.44
C LEU A 103 8.47 -6.79 -8.94
N ASP A 104 7.78 -7.78 -9.43
CA ASP A 104 7.36 -7.86 -10.84
C ASP A 104 6.33 -6.76 -11.19
N VAL A 105 5.99 -6.63 -12.45
CA VAL A 105 5.28 -5.44 -13.00
C VAL A 105 3.77 -5.43 -12.79
N THR A 106 3.15 -6.57 -12.54
CA THR A 106 1.69 -6.67 -12.37
C THR A 106 1.31 -7.47 -11.13
N THR A 107 0.10 -7.25 -10.61
CA THR A 107 -0.41 -8.04 -9.48
C THR A 107 -0.36 -9.55 -9.74
N ARG A 108 -0.63 -9.98 -10.98
CA ARG A 108 -0.66 -11.40 -11.38
C ARG A 108 0.73 -12.04 -11.45
N THR A 109 1.76 -11.24 -11.60
CA THR A 109 3.15 -11.72 -11.57
C THR A 109 3.75 -11.53 -10.18
N GLN A 110 3.46 -10.43 -9.48
CA GLN A 110 3.88 -10.21 -8.10
C GLN A 110 3.39 -11.29 -7.14
N VAL A 111 2.17 -11.81 -7.34
CA VAL A 111 1.60 -12.89 -6.51
C VAL A 111 2.39 -14.21 -6.58
N ARG A 112 3.27 -14.37 -7.56
CA ARG A 112 4.15 -15.56 -7.70
C ARG A 112 5.47 -15.41 -6.92
N GLN A 113 5.79 -14.22 -6.45
CA GLN A 113 6.99 -13.91 -5.68
C GLN A 113 6.73 -14.06 -4.17
N GLY A 114 7.80 -14.13 -3.39
CA GLY A 114 7.72 -14.27 -1.93
C GLY A 114 7.18 -15.64 -1.48
N VAL A 115 6.97 -15.78 -0.18
CA VAL A 115 6.48 -16.99 0.46
C VAL A 115 4.96 -16.88 0.69
N PRO A 116 4.15 -17.88 0.31
CA PRO A 116 2.71 -17.83 0.53
C PRO A 116 2.38 -17.83 2.04
N VAL A 117 1.41 -17.00 2.41
CA VAL A 117 0.91 -16.87 3.79
C VAL A 117 -0.60 -17.03 3.78
N THR A 118 -1.13 -17.74 4.77
CA THR A 118 -2.59 -17.88 4.98
C THR A 118 -3.16 -16.65 5.68
N TRP A 119 -4.46 -16.46 5.59
CA TRP A 119 -5.15 -15.33 6.24
C TRP A 119 -4.82 -15.20 7.74
N GLU A 120 -4.77 -16.33 8.45
CA GLU A 120 -4.55 -16.39 9.90
C GLU A 120 -3.12 -15.98 10.30
N ASN A 121 -2.19 -16.03 9.34
CA ASN A 121 -0.76 -15.78 9.57
C ASN A 121 -0.25 -14.50 8.91
N ILE A 122 -1.15 -13.69 8.32
CA ILE A 122 -0.73 -12.40 7.75
C ILE A 122 -0.11 -11.52 8.81
N ALA A 123 0.98 -10.86 8.46
CA ALA A 123 1.73 -9.97 9.35
C ALA A 123 2.04 -8.62 8.67
N ARG A 124 2.36 -7.62 9.48
CA ARG A 124 2.80 -6.31 8.99
C ARG A 124 3.96 -6.46 8.01
N GLY A 125 3.81 -5.88 6.81
CA GLY A 125 4.77 -5.99 5.71
C GLY A 125 4.40 -7.03 4.64
N ASP A 126 3.40 -7.88 4.85
CA ASP A 126 2.94 -8.83 3.84
C ASP A 126 2.13 -8.14 2.74
N LEU A 127 2.28 -8.60 1.50
CA LEU A 127 1.43 -8.20 0.39
C LEU A 127 0.16 -9.05 0.35
N LEU A 128 -0.99 -8.39 0.41
CA LEU A 128 -2.30 -9.01 0.29
C LEU A 128 -2.81 -8.86 -1.14
N PHE A 129 -3.22 -9.97 -1.74
CA PHE A 129 -3.74 -10.02 -3.11
C PHE A 129 -5.24 -10.34 -3.11
N TYR A 130 -5.97 -9.55 -3.88
CA TYR A 130 -7.43 -9.60 -3.92
C TYR A 130 -7.93 -9.81 -5.35
N THR A 131 -9.10 -10.41 -5.46
CA THR A 131 -9.90 -10.34 -6.68
C THR A 131 -10.66 -9.01 -6.77
N ASN A 132 -11.47 -8.84 -7.78
CA ASN A 132 -12.41 -7.73 -7.95
C ASN A 132 -13.64 -8.19 -8.76
N ALA A 133 -14.60 -7.30 -8.99
CA ALA A 133 -15.84 -7.60 -9.70
C ALA A 133 -15.63 -8.14 -11.12
N GLN A 134 -14.52 -7.80 -11.78
CA GLN A 134 -14.22 -8.26 -13.15
C GLN A 134 -13.44 -9.59 -13.18
N ARG A 135 -12.99 -10.09 -12.01
CA ARG A 135 -12.09 -11.24 -11.92
C ARG A 135 -12.50 -12.31 -10.92
N TYR A 136 -13.56 -12.10 -10.14
CA TYR A 136 -13.97 -13.02 -9.07
C TYR A 136 -14.31 -14.43 -9.59
N ASP A 137 -14.75 -14.55 -10.84
CA ASP A 137 -15.11 -15.80 -11.53
C ASP A 137 -13.91 -16.50 -12.21
N LYS A 138 -12.75 -15.84 -12.24
CA LYS A 138 -11.52 -16.40 -12.82
C LYS A 138 -10.81 -17.33 -11.85
N THR A 139 -9.85 -18.10 -12.35
CA THR A 139 -9.08 -19.07 -11.56
C THR A 139 -7.58 -18.74 -11.59
N GLY A 140 -6.83 -19.31 -10.64
CA GLY A 140 -5.39 -19.11 -10.55
C GLY A 140 -5.01 -17.63 -10.46
N VAL A 141 -3.91 -17.25 -11.08
CA VAL A 141 -3.41 -15.86 -11.04
C VAL A 141 -4.30 -14.85 -11.76
N GLU A 142 -5.11 -15.30 -12.72
CA GLU A 142 -6.05 -14.44 -13.45
C GLU A 142 -7.17 -13.91 -12.55
N ARG A 143 -7.40 -14.55 -11.40
CA ARG A 143 -8.32 -14.06 -10.38
C ARG A 143 -7.80 -12.81 -9.67
N ILE A 144 -6.48 -12.54 -9.68
CA ILE A 144 -5.87 -11.41 -8.98
C ILE A 144 -6.11 -10.12 -9.76
N GLY A 145 -6.73 -9.14 -9.09
CA GLY A 145 -7.04 -7.83 -9.65
C GLY A 145 -6.52 -6.65 -8.81
N HIS A 146 -6.01 -6.90 -7.61
CA HIS A 146 -5.54 -5.85 -6.71
C HIS A 146 -4.47 -6.36 -5.75
N VAL A 147 -3.62 -5.45 -5.25
CA VAL A 147 -2.61 -5.70 -4.23
C VAL A 147 -2.57 -4.55 -3.22
N ALA A 148 -2.31 -4.86 -1.95
CA ALA A 148 -2.12 -3.91 -0.88
C ALA A 148 -1.04 -4.38 0.10
N LEU A 149 -0.38 -3.44 0.78
CA LEU A 149 0.56 -3.72 1.86
C LEU A 149 -0.19 -3.77 3.19
N TYR A 150 -0.06 -4.86 3.94
CA TYR A 150 -0.68 -5.00 5.25
C TYR A 150 0.10 -4.27 6.34
N LEU A 151 -0.58 -3.43 7.11
CA LEU A 151 0.02 -2.64 8.18
C LEU A 151 -0.23 -3.19 9.59
N GLY A 152 -1.04 -4.24 9.71
CA GLY A 152 -1.52 -4.75 11.00
C GLY A 152 -2.90 -4.23 11.38
N VAL A 153 -3.53 -4.88 12.35
CA VAL A 153 -4.84 -4.48 12.94
C VAL A 153 -5.89 -4.12 11.89
N ASN A 154 -5.96 -4.90 10.82
CA ASN A 154 -6.90 -4.72 9.71
C ASN A 154 -6.65 -3.48 8.82
N TYR A 155 -5.50 -2.79 8.95
CA TYR A 155 -5.15 -1.66 8.09
C TYR A 155 -4.28 -2.09 6.90
N ILE A 156 -4.54 -1.47 5.75
CA ILE A 156 -3.77 -1.67 4.52
C ILE A 156 -3.37 -0.32 3.92
N LEU A 157 -2.18 -0.28 3.32
CA LEU A 157 -1.73 0.80 2.46
C LEU A 157 -1.83 0.34 1.01
N HIS A 158 -2.54 1.09 0.20
CA HIS A 158 -2.71 0.78 -1.21
C HIS A 158 -3.10 2.03 -2.02
N THR A 159 -3.23 1.88 -3.33
CA THR A 159 -3.87 2.87 -4.17
C THR A 159 -4.97 2.20 -5.00
N ALA A 160 -6.16 2.76 -4.98
CA ALA A 160 -7.33 2.29 -5.71
C ALA A 160 -8.28 3.46 -5.94
N SER A 161 -8.85 3.53 -7.14
CA SER A 161 -9.86 4.50 -7.58
C SER A 161 -9.39 5.96 -7.62
N ASP A 162 -8.93 6.53 -6.51
CA ASP A 162 -8.67 7.97 -6.40
C ASP A 162 -7.19 8.29 -6.12
N TYR A 163 -6.63 7.75 -5.02
CA TYR A 163 -5.27 8.07 -4.57
C TYR A 163 -4.71 7.00 -3.62
N ALA A 164 -3.42 7.08 -3.32
CA ALA A 164 -2.77 6.25 -2.32
C ALA A 164 -3.29 6.58 -0.91
N VAL A 165 -3.70 5.57 -0.16
CA VAL A 165 -4.43 5.70 1.11
C VAL A 165 -4.08 4.58 2.08
N ILE A 166 -4.19 4.87 3.39
CA ILE A 166 -4.31 3.85 4.43
C ILE A 166 -5.77 3.80 4.86
N GLU A 167 -6.36 2.62 4.80
CA GLU A 167 -7.73 2.38 5.26
C GLU A 167 -7.87 1.04 5.98
N GLN A 168 -8.94 0.89 6.75
CA GLN A 168 -9.35 -0.42 7.24
C GLN A 168 -9.94 -1.24 6.10
N MET A 169 -9.61 -2.54 6.06
CA MET A 169 -10.25 -3.45 5.11
C MET A 169 -11.74 -3.55 5.39
N SER A 170 -12.56 -3.14 4.43
CA SER A 170 -14.01 -3.32 4.45
C SER A 170 -14.38 -4.81 4.41
N ALA A 171 -15.64 -5.13 4.73
CA ALA A 171 -16.17 -6.49 4.58
C ALA A 171 -16.02 -7.01 3.14
N THR A 172 -16.27 -6.17 2.14
CA THR A 172 -16.08 -6.49 0.72
C THR A 172 -14.61 -6.77 0.41
N ARG A 173 -13.68 -5.95 0.92
CA ARG A 173 -12.25 -6.16 0.73
C ARG A 173 -11.80 -7.50 1.30
N LYS A 174 -12.27 -7.84 2.50
CA LYS A 174 -12.00 -9.15 3.13
C LYS A 174 -12.56 -10.32 2.33
N ALA A 175 -13.79 -10.19 1.82
CA ALA A 175 -14.42 -11.22 0.98
C ALA A 175 -13.68 -11.43 -0.37
N TYR A 176 -12.99 -10.40 -0.86
CA TYR A 176 -12.20 -10.46 -2.09
C TYR A 176 -10.76 -10.93 -1.88
N PHE A 177 -10.33 -11.20 -0.65
CA PHE A 177 -9.01 -11.74 -0.36
C PHE A 177 -8.81 -13.10 -1.06
N VAL A 178 -7.66 -13.28 -1.69
CA VAL A 178 -7.29 -14.52 -2.41
C VAL A 178 -6.09 -15.19 -1.75
N THR A 179 -5.03 -14.44 -1.50
CA THR A 179 -3.78 -14.95 -0.92
C THR A 179 -2.91 -13.81 -0.41
N ALA A 180 -1.89 -14.14 0.37
CA ALA A 180 -0.87 -13.20 0.79
C ALA A 180 0.54 -13.72 0.48
N ARG A 181 1.52 -12.82 0.44
CA ARG A 181 2.93 -13.10 0.21
C ARG A 181 3.79 -12.35 1.21
N LYS A 182 4.71 -13.10 1.84
CA LYS A 182 5.74 -12.60 2.73
C LYS A 182 7.06 -12.45 1.98
N PHE A 183 7.80 -11.36 2.28
CA PHE A 183 9.08 -11.03 1.64
C PHE A 183 10.22 -10.83 2.66
N PHE A 184 9.91 -10.74 3.95
CA PHE A 184 10.85 -10.44 5.05
C PHE A 184 10.89 -11.55 6.11
#